data_60ee6d4e274f3ef59e4bcab84c6d5811
#
_entry.id   60ee6d4e274f3ef59e4bcab84c6d5811
#
_cell.length_a   1.000
_cell.length_b   1.000
_cell.length_c   1.000
_cell.angle_alpha   90.00
_cell.angle_beta   90.00
_cell.angle_gamma   90.00
#
_symmetry.space_group_name_H-M   'P 1'
#
loop_
_entity.id
_entity.type
_entity.pdbx_description
1 polymer ?
#
loop_
_entity_poly.entity_id
_entity_poly.type
_entity_poly.pdbx_seq_one_letter_code
_entity_poly.pdbx_strand_id
1 'polypeptide(L)'
;MAFVENFRRFTKIPAPQKAPFEVRELLEHAMTLIAAEGIRIRLDVEPADTMIYADQMLVGQVVVNLLKNAREAVGTRRDACIEITSRIDPQENVVIEISNNGGAIPAEVTENIFTPFFTTKPDGSGIGLSVSRRIMQLHKGSLRLTANTDNRVTFTLLFG
;
A
#
# COMPACT_ATOMS: atom_id res chain seq x y z
N MET A 1 20.08 3.52 16.03
CA MET A 1 19.88 4.71 15.21
C MET A 1 18.97 4.44 14.03
N ALA A 2 17.98 5.28 13.84
CA ALA A 2 16.94 5.09 12.85
C ALA A 2 17.47 4.97 11.41
N PHE A 3 18.46 5.77 11.03
CA PHE A 3 19.00 5.75 9.67
C PHE A 3 19.60 4.40 9.31
N VAL A 4 20.40 3.80 10.18
CA VAL A 4 21.06 2.52 9.91
C VAL A 4 20.03 1.40 9.80
N GLU A 5 19.04 1.37 10.70
CA GLU A 5 17.97 0.37 10.63
C GLU A 5 17.11 0.54 9.37
N ASN A 6 16.78 1.78 9.01
CA ASN A 6 16.01 2.07 7.81
C ASN A 6 16.76 1.67 6.55
N PHE A 7 18.07 1.93 6.51
CA PHE A 7 18.90 1.50 5.41
C PHE A 7 18.95 -0.03 5.30
N ARG A 8 19.05 -0.74 6.44
CA ARG A 8 19.00 -2.21 6.46
C ARG A 8 17.67 -2.73 5.94
N ARG A 9 16.57 -2.13 6.35
CA ARG A 9 15.23 -2.52 5.88
C ARG A 9 15.09 -2.35 4.38
N PHE A 10 15.67 -1.30 3.83
CA PHE A 10 15.65 -1.05 2.39
C PHE A 10 16.54 -2.03 1.61
N THR A 11 17.76 -2.32 2.11
CA THR A 11 18.76 -3.10 1.38
C THR A 11 18.68 -4.60 1.61
N LYS A 12 18.07 -5.03 2.73
CA LYS A 12 18.05 -6.44 3.15
C LYS A 12 16.63 -7.03 3.17
N ILE A 13 15.89 -6.82 2.10
CA ILE A 13 14.61 -7.50 1.95
C ILE A 13 14.93 -8.96 1.60
N PRO A 14 14.43 -9.93 2.38
CA PRO A 14 14.69 -11.33 2.09
C PRO A 14 14.02 -11.78 0.80
N ALA A 15 14.53 -12.84 0.19
CA ALA A 15 13.89 -13.45 -0.97
C ALA A 15 12.46 -13.88 -0.59
N PRO A 16 11.45 -13.61 -1.44
CA PRO A 16 10.08 -13.98 -1.13
C PRO A 16 9.91 -15.49 -0.95
N GLN A 17 9.24 -15.88 0.13
CA GLN A 17 8.82 -17.24 0.37
C GLN A 17 7.34 -17.35 -0.03
N LYS A 18 7.10 -17.67 -1.29
CA LYS A 18 5.77 -17.64 -1.89
C LYS A 18 4.95 -18.86 -1.51
N ALA A 19 3.68 -18.63 -1.22
CA ALA A 19 2.66 -19.65 -0.98
C ALA A 19 1.29 -19.08 -1.38
N PRO A 20 0.31 -19.93 -1.70
CA PRO A 20 -1.03 -19.43 -1.98
C PRO A 20 -1.73 -18.97 -0.70
N PHE A 21 -2.44 -17.85 -0.77
CA PHE A 21 -3.28 -17.37 0.33
C PHE A 21 -4.42 -16.50 -0.22
N GLU A 22 -5.46 -16.33 0.60
CA GLU A 22 -6.60 -15.51 0.21
C GLU A 22 -6.31 -14.01 0.34
N VAL A 23 -6.61 -13.27 -0.71
CA VAL A 23 -6.45 -11.80 -0.71
C VAL A 23 -7.30 -11.18 0.38
N ARG A 24 -8.55 -11.60 0.52
CA ARG A 24 -9.47 -11.05 1.53
C ARG A 24 -8.90 -11.15 2.94
N GLU A 25 -8.35 -12.31 3.30
CA GLU A 25 -7.79 -12.54 4.63
C GLU A 25 -6.65 -11.57 4.92
N LEU A 26 -5.76 -11.38 3.95
CA LEU A 26 -4.65 -10.43 4.10
C LEU A 26 -5.14 -9.00 4.26
N LEU A 27 -6.11 -8.58 3.44
CA LEU A 27 -6.63 -7.21 3.49
C LEU A 27 -7.41 -6.95 4.77
N GLU A 28 -8.23 -7.88 5.22
CA GLU A 28 -8.97 -7.75 6.49
C GLU A 28 -8.03 -7.65 7.68
N HIS A 29 -6.98 -8.47 7.71
CA HIS A 29 -5.97 -8.40 8.78
C HIS A 29 -5.28 -7.04 8.80
N ALA A 30 -4.87 -6.54 7.63
CA ALA A 30 -4.22 -5.24 7.52
C ALA A 30 -5.14 -4.11 8.00
N MET A 31 -6.44 -4.19 7.67
CA MET A 31 -7.42 -3.20 8.12
C MET A 31 -7.50 -3.14 9.65
N THR A 32 -7.43 -4.27 10.33
CA THR A 32 -7.49 -4.27 11.81
C THR A 32 -6.29 -3.58 12.44
N LEU A 33 -5.15 -3.58 11.75
CA LEU A 33 -3.92 -2.96 12.27
C LEU A 33 -3.94 -1.44 12.15
N ILE A 34 -4.77 -0.87 11.25
CA ILE A 34 -4.79 0.57 11.01
C ILE A 34 -6.12 1.22 11.41
N ALA A 35 -7.07 0.44 11.89
CA ALA A 35 -8.39 0.96 12.25
C ALA A 35 -8.29 2.11 13.25
N ALA A 36 -9.05 3.18 13.01
CA ALA A 36 -9.11 4.36 13.86
C ALA A 36 -10.52 4.94 13.85
N GLU A 37 -10.90 5.57 14.95
CA GLU A 37 -12.21 6.25 15.03
C GLU A 37 -12.32 7.35 13.99
N GLY A 38 -13.52 7.49 13.43
CA GLY A 38 -13.81 8.56 12.48
C GLY A 38 -13.38 8.28 11.05
N ILE A 39 -12.75 7.17 10.79
CA ILE A 39 -12.33 6.80 9.42
C ILE A 39 -13.23 5.67 8.93
N ARG A 40 -13.90 5.90 7.80
CA ARG A 40 -14.67 4.86 7.12
C ARG A 40 -13.72 4.07 6.23
N ILE A 41 -13.65 2.77 6.43
CA ILE A 41 -12.84 1.88 5.60
C ILE A 41 -13.77 0.90 4.90
N ARG A 42 -13.71 0.87 3.56
CA ARG A 42 -14.50 -0.03 2.73
C ARG A 42 -13.60 -1.06 2.08
N LEU A 43 -14.06 -2.30 2.05
CA LEU A 43 -13.35 -3.40 1.41
C LEU A 43 -14.27 -4.09 0.41
N ASP A 44 -13.79 -4.25 -0.83
CA ASP A 44 -14.51 -4.97 -1.88
C ASP A 44 -13.52 -5.89 -2.60
N VAL A 45 -13.74 -7.20 -2.51
CA VAL A 45 -12.89 -8.21 -3.14
C VAL A 45 -13.73 -9.01 -4.13
N GLU A 46 -13.41 -8.88 -5.43
CA GLU A 46 -14.11 -9.56 -6.52
C GLU A 46 -13.11 -10.31 -7.42
N PRO A 47 -13.22 -11.62 -7.58
CA PRO A 47 -14.10 -12.57 -6.84
C PRO A 47 -13.74 -12.65 -5.36
N ALA A 48 -14.72 -12.98 -4.52
CA ALA A 48 -14.52 -13.01 -3.05
C ALA A 48 -13.48 -14.04 -2.61
N ASP A 49 -13.28 -15.09 -3.38
CA ASP A 49 -12.35 -16.19 -3.09
C ASP A 49 -11.01 -16.05 -3.80
N THR A 50 -10.68 -14.85 -4.27
CA THR A 50 -9.42 -14.58 -4.97
C THR A 50 -8.21 -15.03 -4.15
N MET A 51 -7.32 -15.80 -4.79
CA MET A 51 -6.06 -16.27 -4.21
C MET A 51 -4.90 -15.63 -4.96
N ILE A 52 -3.80 -15.38 -4.24
CA ILE A 52 -2.53 -15.02 -4.88
C ILE A 52 -1.42 -15.94 -4.38
N TYR A 53 -0.41 -16.11 -5.23
CA TYR A 53 0.80 -16.85 -4.91
C TYR A 53 1.93 -15.86 -4.67
N ALA A 54 2.22 -15.60 -3.40
CA ALA A 54 3.14 -14.53 -3.00
C ALA A 54 3.66 -14.80 -1.58
N ASP A 55 4.57 -13.96 -1.12
CA ASP A 55 5.00 -13.98 0.27
C ASP A 55 4.00 -13.16 1.10
N GLN A 56 3.17 -13.86 1.87
CA GLN A 56 2.08 -13.22 2.63
C GLN A 56 2.60 -12.16 3.61
N MET A 57 3.74 -12.40 4.23
CA MET A 57 4.33 -11.47 5.20
C MET A 57 4.80 -10.19 4.51
N LEU A 58 5.52 -10.32 3.40
CA LEU A 58 6.03 -9.18 2.65
C LEU A 58 4.91 -8.37 2.01
N VAL A 59 3.95 -9.03 1.38
CA VAL A 59 2.80 -8.35 0.78
C VAL A 59 1.96 -7.67 1.86
N GLY A 60 1.79 -8.32 3.01
CA GLY A 60 1.12 -7.73 4.17
C GLY A 60 1.79 -6.43 4.62
N GLN A 61 3.11 -6.40 4.63
CA GLN A 61 3.87 -5.20 4.96
C GLN A 61 3.60 -4.07 3.96
N VAL A 62 3.52 -4.39 2.67
CA VAL A 62 3.17 -3.39 1.63
C VAL A 62 1.79 -2.81 1.89
N VAL A 63 0.79 -3.66 2.10
CA VAL A 63 -0.59 -3.23 2.32
C VAL A 63 -0.71 -2.37 3.58
N VAL A 64 -0.12 -2.81 4.68
CA VAL A 64 -0.13 -2.04 5.94
C VAL A 64 0.52 -0.67 5.73
N ASN A 65 1.63 -0.61 5.03
CA ASN A 65 2.31 0.65 4.76
C ASN A 65 1.44 1.61 3.95
N LEU A 66 0.77 1.11 2.91
CA LEU A 66 -0.14 1.94 2.10
C LEU A 66 -1.35 2.40 2.91
N LEU A 67 -1.90 1.54 3.77
CA LEU A 67 -3.02 1.90 4.64
C LEU A 67 -2.63 2.92 5.71
N LYS A 68 -1.43 2.81 6.25
CA LYS A 68 -0.90 3.83 7.18
C LYS A 68 -0.78 5.18 6.50
N ASN A 69 -0.24 5.20 5.28
CA ASN A 69 -0.14 6.43 4.50
C ASN A 69 -1.52 7.03 4.23
N ALA A 70 -2.49 6.20 3.88
CA ALA A 70 -3.86 6.65 3.65
C ALA A 70 -4.49 7.23 4.92
N ARG A 71 -4.30 6.57 6.07
CA ARG A 71 -4.80 7.06 7.36
C ARG A 71 -4.21 8.42 7.71
N GLU A 72 -2.92 8.59 7.52
CA GLU A 72 -2.25 9.87 7.78
C GLU A 72 -2.75 10.96 6.83
N ALA A 73 -2.98 10.62 5.56
CA ALA A 73 -3.46 11.57 4.57
C ALA A 73 -4.86 12.09 4.90
N VAL A 74 -5.78 11.22 5.35
CA VAL A 74 -7.14 11.64 5.68
C VAL A 74 -7.20 12.38 7.03
N GLY A 75 -6.26 12.09 7.93
CA GLY A 75 -6.16 12.80 9.21
C GLY A 75 -7.46 12.77 10.01
N THR A 76 -7.91 13.96 10.42
CA THR A 76 -9.13 14.13 11.22
C THR A 76 -10.31 14.66 10.41
N ARG A 77 -10.31 14.51 9.08
CA ARG A 77 -11.41 14.95 8.25
C ARG A 77 -12.71 14.28 8.67
N ARG A 78 -13.83 15.03 8.59
CA ARG A 78 -15.16 14.49 8.93
C ARG A 78 -15.59 13.36 8.00
N ASP A 79 -15.24 13.49 6.71
CA ASP A 79 -15.62 12.55 5.68
C ASP A 79 -14.46 11.58 5.35
N ALA A 80 -13.53 11.39 6.28
CA ALA A 80 -12.36 10.53 6.07
C ALA A 80 -12.78 9.14 5.59
N CYS A 81 -12.28 8.75 4.43
CA CYS A 81 -12.65 7.48 3.81
C CYS A 81 -11.43 6.83 3.15
N ILE A 82 -11.28 5.54 3.39
CA ILE A 82 -10.29 4.69 2.73
C ILE A 82 -11.04 3.57 2.03
N GLU A 83 -10.76 3.34 0.77
CA GLU A 83 -11.36 2.25 0.01
C GLU A 83 -10.28 1.29 -0.44
N ILE A 84 -10.54 -0.01 -0.25
CA ILE A 84 -9.65 -1.08 -0.67
C ILE A 84 -10.45 -1.97 -1.62
N THR A 85 -9.97 -2.12 -2.84
CA THR A 85 -10.60 -3.02 -3.80
C THR A 85 -9.60 -4.04 -4.31
N SER A 86 -10.09 -5.23 -4.62
CA SER A 86 -9.32 -6.26 -5.31
C SER A 86 -10.17 -6.79 -6.45
N ARG A 87 -9.58 -6.85 -7.64
CA ARG A 87 -10.25 -7.38 -8.83
C ARG A 87 -9.24 -8.12 -9.70
N ILE A 88 -9.74 -8.84 -10.68
CA ILE A 88 -8.90 -9.50 -11.67
C ILE A 88 -9.05 -8.75 -12.99
N ASP A 89 -7.93 -8.35 -13.59
CA ASP A 89 -7.94 -7.60 -14.83
C ASP A 89 -8.10 -8.54 -16.05
N PRO A 90 -8.27 -8.00 -17.28
CA PRO A 90 -8.42 -8.84 -18.48
C PRO A 90 -7.22 -9.73 -18.76
N GLN A 91 -6.05 -9.46 -18.23
CA GLN A 91 -4.85 -10.28 -18.36
C GLN A 91 -4.70 -11.29 -17.22
N GLU A 92 -5.75 -11.46 -16.42
CA GLU A 92 -5.79 -12.38 -15.27
C GLU A 92 -4.83 -12.01 -14.13
N ASN A 93 -4.42 -10.74 -14.05
CA ASN A 93 -3.64 -10.23 -12.94
C ASN A 93 -4.55 -9.83 -11.79
N VAL A 94 -4.10 -10.06 -10.56
CA VAL A 94 -4.80 -9.52 -9.39
C VAL A 94 -4.38 -8.07 -9.21
N VAL A 95 -5.37 -7.18 -9.14
CA VAL A 95 -5.17 -5.74 -8.98
C VAL A 95 -5.77 -5.31 -7.64
N ILE A 96 -4.94 -4.79 -6.74
CA ILE A 96 -5.39 -4.25 -5.45
C ILE A 96 -5.22 -2.74 -5.49
N GLU A 97 -6.31 -2.00 -5.25
CA GLU A 97 -6.29 -0.55 -5.20
C GLU A 97 -6.59 -0.07 -3.79
N ILE A 98 -5.77 0.85 -3.29
CA ILE A 98 -5.95 1.47 -1.98
C ILE A 98 -6.09 2.97 -2.20
N SER A 99 -7.27 3.50 -1.91
CA SER A 99 -7.64 4.89 -2.19
C SER A 99 -8.02 5.62 -0.92
N ASN A 100 -7.73 6.92 -0.89
CA ASN A 100 -8.16 7.80 0.19
C ASN A 100 -8.63 9.15 -0.37
N ASN A 101 -9.36 9.90 0.46
CA ASN A 101 -9.84 11.23 0.13
C ASN A 101 -9.11 12.34 0.89
N GLY A 102 -7.85 12.13 1.23
CA GLY A 102 -7.05 13.07 2.04
C GLY A 102 -6.49 14.29 1.31
N GLY A 103 -6.78 14.42 0.02
CA GLY A 103 -6.27 15.52 -0.79
C GLY A 103 -5.10 15.09 -1.69
N ALA A 104 -4.96 15.78 -2.82
CA ALA A 104 -3.93 15.45 -3.81
C ALA A 104 -2.52 15.61 -3.25
N ILE A 105 -1.64 14.71 -3.67
CA ILE A 105 -0.20 14.82 -3.40
C ILE A 105 0.36 15.88 -4.34
N PRO A 106 1.10 16.90 -3.86
CA PRO A 106 1.67 17.91 -4.73
C PRO A 106 2.59 17.31 -5.80
N ALA A 107 2.59 17.92 -6.98
CA ALA A 107 3.36 17.41 -8.12
C ALA A 107 4.85 17.25 -7.82
N GLU A 108 5.45 18.20 -7.09
CA GLU A 108 6.85 18.13 -6.69
C GLU A 108 7.15 16.98 -5.73
N VAL A 109 6.13 16.53 -4.99
CA VAL A 109 6.24 15.38 -4.09
C VAL A 109 6.10 14.08 -4.88
N THR A 110 5.16 14.01 -5.84
CA THR A 110 4.91 12.78 -6.61
C THR A 110 6.14 12.31 -7.38
N GLU A 111 7.00 13.22 -7.81
CA GLU A 111 8.23 12.87 -8.51
C GLU A 111 9.20 12.05 -7.65
N ASN A 112 9.08 12.16 -6.33
CA ASN A 112 10.03 11.59 -5.38
C ASN A 112 9.43 10.62 -4.37
N ILE A 113 8.14 10.28 -4.46
CA ILE A 113 7.46 9.47 -3.42
C ILE A 113 8.05 8.07 -3.28
N PHE A 114 8.67 7.54 -4.35
CA PHE A 114 9.33 6.23 -4.30
C PHE A 114 10.84 6.31 -4.10
N THR A 115 11.37 7.52 -3.93
CA THR A 115 12.80 7.71 -3.68
C THR A 115 13.11 7.35 -2.23
N PRO A 116 14.09 6.47 -1.97
CA PRO A 116 14.46 6.11 -0.60
C PRO A 116 14.84 7.35 0.22
N PHE A 117 14.38 7.38 1.47
CA PHE A 117 14.63 8.44 2.46
C PHE A 117 13.96 9.78 2.15
N PHE A 118 13.21 9.89 1.04
CA PHE A 118 12.37 11.07 0.78
C PHE A 118 11.11 11.00 1.65
N THR A 119 10.83 12.06 2.39
CA THR A 119 9.61 12.15 3.20
C THR A 119 9.23 13.60 3.43
N THR A 120 7.90 13.87 3.47
CA THR A 120 7.33 15.15 3.88
C THR A 120 6.86 15.11 5.34
N LYS A 121 6.99 13.96 6.00
CA LYS A 121 6.52 13.73 7.37
C LYS A 121 7.66 13.92 8.36
N PRO A 122 7.48 14.70 9.45
CA PRO A 122 8.56 14.93 10.43
C PRO A 122 9.12 13.65 11.05
N ASP A 123 8.25 12.66 11.29
CA ASP A 123 8.63 11.39 11.92
C ASP A 123 8.82 10.25 10.92
N GLY A 124 8.71 10.54 9.62
CA GLY A 124 8.81 9.52 8.59
C GLY A 124 10.25 9.21 8.22
N SER A 125 10.53 7.94 7.93
CA SER A 125 11.85 7.50 7.48
C SER A 125 12.07 7.74 5.98
N GLY A 126 10.99 7.90 5.21
CA GLY A 126 11.07 8.05 3.76
C GLY A 126 11.35 6.76 3.01
N ILE A 127 11.22 5.59 3.65
CA ILE A 127 11.50 4.31 3.01
C ILE A 127 10.26 3.43 2.78
N GLY A 128 9.12 3.78 3.38
CA GLY A 128 7.92 2.94 3.31
C GLY A 128 7.50 2.62 1.89
N LEU A 129 7.34 3.63 1.03
CA LEU A 129 6.94 3.43 -0.36
C LEU A 129 8.04 2.79 -1.20
N SER A 130 9.30 3.15 -0.98
CA SER A 130 10.42 2.55 -1.73
C SER A 130 10.60 1.07 -1.38
N VAL A 131 10.49 0.70 -0.11
CA VAL A 131 10.52 -0.70 0.33
C VAL A 131 9.33 -1.46 -0.25
N SER A 132 8.13 -0.88 -0.19
CA SER A 132 6.92 -1.50 -0.75
C SER A 132 7.07 -1.76 -2.25
N ARG A 133 7.60 -0.78 -2.99
CA ARG A 133 7.85 -0.94 -4.42
C ARG A 133 8.87 -2.05 -4.69
N ARG A 134 9.93 -2.12 -3.89
CA ARG A 134 10.94 -3.16 -4.02
C ARG A 134 10.35 -4.55 -3.77
N ILE A 135 9.52 -4.69 -2.74
CA ILE A 135 8.81 -5.95 -2.47
C ILE A 135 7.98 -6.37 -3.67
N MET A 136 7.22 -5.43 -4.25
CA MET A 136 6.41 -5.73 -5.43
C MET A 136 7.28 -6.15 -6.62
N GLN A 137 8.42 -5.50 -6.83
CA GLN A 137 9.37 -5.87 -7.90
C GLN A 137 9.91 -7.29 -7.70
N LEU A 138 10.21 -7.67 -6.46
CA LEU A 138 10.66 -9.02 -6.13
C LEU A 138 9.58 -10.08 -6.43
N HIS A 139 8.31 -9.67 -6.45
CA HIS A 139 7.19 -10.52 -6.83
C HIS A 139 6.85 -10.40 -8.32
N LYS A 140 7.66 -9.68 -9.10
CA LYS A 140 7.42 -9.40 -10.52
C LYS A 140 6.11 -8.65 -10.75
N GLY A 141 5.67 -7.91 -9.75
CA GLY A 141 4.51 -7.04 -9.80
C GLY A 141 4.90 -5.57 -9.84
N SER A 142 3.94 -4.69 -9.58
CA SER A 142 4.19 -3.25 -9.58
C SER A 142 3.39 -2.54 -8.49
N LEU A 143 3.91 -1.38 -8.10
CA LEU A 143 3.23 -0.42 -7.22
C LEU A 143 3.27 0.93 -7.92
N ARG A 144 2.10 1.52 -8.17
CA ARG A 144 1.98 2.78 -8.88
C ARG A 144 0.97 3.70 -8.21
N LEU A 145 1.19 5.00 -8.35
CA LEU A 145 0.18 6.02 -8.05
C LEU A 145 -0.69 6.19 -9.30
N THR A 146 -1.95 5.74 -9.25
CA THR A 146 -2.82 5.69 -10.44
C THR A 146 -3.91 6.75 -10.46
N ALA A 147 -4.18 7.39 -9.33
CA ALA A 147 -5.08 8.54 -9.27
C ALA A 147 -4.54 9.52 -8.24
N ASN A 148 -4.60 10.80 -8.55
CA ASN A 148 -4.12 11.85 -7.67
C ASN A 148 -4.93 13.12 -7.91
N THR A 149 -6.08 13.19 -7.26
CA THR A 149 -6.97 14.35 -7.30
C THR A 149 -7.29 14.79 -5.87
N ASP A 150 -7.92 15.94 -5.71
CA ASP A 150 -8.30 16.44 -4.38
C ASP A 150 -9.26 15.50 -3.64
N ASN A 151 -10.03 14.71 -4.38
CA ASN A 151 -11.03 13.81 -3.80
C ASN A 151 -10.59 12.35 -3.76
N ARG A 152 -9.53 11.99 -4.47
CA ARG A 152 -9.12 10.59 -4.56
C ARG A 152 -7.65 10.46 -4.89
N VAL A 153 -6.93 9.79 -4.01
CA VAL A 153 -5.52 9.39 -4.22
C VAL A 153 -5.50 7.87 -4.16
N THR A 154 -5.02 7.22 -5.23
CA THR A 154 -5.04 5.76 -5.35
C THR A 154 -3.65 5.23 -5.64
N PHE A 155 -3.23 4.27 -4.82
CA PHE A 155 -2.07 3.42 -5.10
C PHE A 155 -2.57 2.06 -5.56
N THR A 156 -1.95 1.53 -6.61
CA THR A 156 -2.35 0.26 -7.23
C THR A 156 -1.22 -0.74 -7.17
N LEU A 157 -1.52 -1.93 -6.64
CA LEU A 157 -0.65 -3.10 -6.63
C LEU A 157 -1.13 -4.05 -7.74
N LEU A 158 -0.19 -4.54 -8.54
CA LEU A 158 -0.49 -5.50 -9.60
C LEU A 158 0.36 -6.74 -9.38
N PHE A 159 -0.31 -7.91 -9.35
CA PHE A 159 0.32 -9.23 -9.23
C PHE A 159 0.02 -10.03 -10.49
N GLY A 160 1.09 -10.45 -11.18
CA GLY A 160 0.99 -11.26 -12.38
C GLY A 160 0.71 -12.74 -12.15
#